data_ee8ea589fe8f5fd290cfaa9a2ea4f848
#
_entry.id   ee8ea589fe8f5fd290cfaa9a2ea4f848
#
_cell.length_a   1.000
_cell.length_b   1.000
_cell.length_c   1.000
_cell.angle_alpha   90.00
_cell.angle_beta   90.00
_cell.angle_gamma   90.00
#
_symmetry.space_group_name_H-M   'P 1'
#
loop_
_entity.id
_entity.type
_entity.pdbx_description
1 polymer ?
#
loop_
_entity_poly.entity_id
_entity_poly.type
_entity_poly.pdbx_seq_one_letter_code
_entity_poly.pdbx_strand_id
1 'polypeptide(L)'
;KTCIFSHPVYLFLREFSLQDSRGGSVFKDRNFWVFVIFIVGTWSFYNIFDQQLFPVFYAGLFESHDVGTRLYGYLNSFQVVLEALCMAIIPFFVNRVGPKNALLIGVVIMALRILSCALFVNPWIISLVKLLHAIEVPLCVISVFKYSVANFDKRLSSTIFLIGFQIASSLGIVLLSTPTGILFDHAGYQTVFFAISGIVCLMLLFGIFFLSKKREQIVMETPVPSAI
;
A
#
# COMPACT_ATOMS: atom_id res chain seq x y z
N LYS A 1 35.95 33.06 -0.68
CA LYS A 1 34.72 32.90 0.17
C LYS A 1 33.56 32.37 -0.62
N THR A 2 33.68 31.23 -1.31
CA THR A 2 32.57 30.69 -2.12
C THR A 2 32.53 29.13 -2.15
N CYS A 3 33.03 28.46 -1.11
CA CYS A 3 33.15 26.98 -1.12
C CYS A 3 32.33 26.23 -0.07
N ILE A 4 31.43 26.87 0.69
CA ILE A 4 30.74 26.19 1.81
C ILE A 4 29.38 25.61 1.40
N PHE A 5 28.76 26.10 0.33
CA PHE A 5 27.43 25.65 -0.10
C PHE A 5 27.42 24.56 -1.20
N SER A 6 28.52 24.34 -1.90
CA SER A 6 28.57 23.36 -3.00
C SER A 6 28.78 21.91 -2.54
N HIS A 7 29.37 21.71 -1.37
CA HIS A 7 29.72 20.36 -0.89
C HIS A 7 28.52 19.46 -0.56
N PRO A 8 27.50 19.92 0.19
CA PRO A 8 26.34 19.08 0.46
C PRO A 8 25.48 18.78 -0.78
N VAL A 9 25.36 19.74 -1.69
CA VAL A 9 24.63 19.54 -2.97
C VAL A 9 25.38 18.56 -3.87
N TYR A 10 26.72 18.67 -3.94
CA TYR A 10 27.55 17.75 -4.72
C TYR A 10 27.53 16.33 -4.14
N LEU A 11 27.56 16.18 -2.83
CA LEU A 11 27.43 14.88 -2.17
C LEU A 11 26.04 14.28 -2.43
N PHE A 12 24.98 15.09 -2.32
CA PHE A 12 23.62 14.65 -2.60
C PHE A 12 23.46 14.21 -4.07
N LEU A 13 23.96 14.99 -5.03
CA LEU A 13 23.92 14.64 -6.45
C LEU A 13 24.80 13.43 -6.78
N ARG A 14 25.92 13.25 -6.11
CA ARG A 14 26.80 12.09 -6.25
C ARG A 14 26.15 10.82 -5.69
N GLU A 15 25.51 10.89 -4.54
CA GLU A 15 24.73 9.79 -3.96
C GLU A 15 23.58 9.42 -4.88
N PHE A 16 22.88 10.42 -5.44
CA PHE A 16 21.79 10.22 -6.40
C PHE A 16 22.29 9.58 -7.69
N SER A 17 23.41 10.04 -8.24
CA SER A 17 24.04 9.48 -9.45
C SER A 17 24.59 8.06 -9.24
N LEU A 18 25.15 7.74 -8.05
CA LEU A 18 25.59 6.39 -7.70
C LEU A 18 24.40 5.45 -7.46
N GLN A 19 23.28 5.94 -6.96
CA GLN A 19 22.04 5.21 -6.84
C GLN A 19 21.45 4.89 -8.22
N ASP A 20 21.51 5.84 -9.16
CA ASP A 20 20.97 5.70 -10.50
C ASP A 20 21.72 4.65 -11.33
N SER A 21 23.05 4.59 -11.25
CA SER A 21 23.86 3.58 -11.93
C SER A 21 23.62 2.15 -11.40
N ARG A 22 23.22 2.00 -10.13
CA ARG A 22 22.86 0.71 -9.51
C ARG A 22 21.38 0.37 -9.68
N GLY A 23 20.52 1.39 -9.81
CA GLY A 23 19.09 1.24 -10.08
C GLY A 23 18.81 0.44 -11.35
N GLY A 24 19.65 0.57 -12.37
CA GLY A 24 19.53 -0.19 -13.62
C GLY A 24 19.59 -1.72 -13.45
N SER A 25 20.24 -2.21 -12.39
CA SER A 25 20.31 -3.66 -12.09
C SER A 25 19.00 -4.19 -11.48
N VAL A 26 18.25 -3.36 -10.78
CA VAL A 26 16.97 -3.74 -10.13
C VAL A 26 15.90 -4.06 -11.16
N PHE A 27 15.88 -3.33 -12.29
CA PHE A 27 14.93 -3.57 -13.39
C PHE A 27 15.16 -4.91 -14.11
N LYS A 28 16.32 -5.55 -13.93
CA LYS A 28 16.62 -6.89 -14.45
C LYS A 28 16.18 -8.00 -13.49
N ASP A 29 15.87 -7.68 -12.24
CA ASP A 29 15.46 -8.66 -11.25
C ASP A 29 13.98 -9.05 -11.45
N ARG A 30 13.73 -10.33 -11.69
CA ARG A 30 12.38 -10.90 -11.79
C ARG A 30 11.54 -10.62 -10.55
N ASN A 31 12.16 -10.66 -9.37
CA ASN A 31 11.44 -10.43 -8.10
C ASN A 31 10.90 -9.00 -8.00
N PHE A 32 11.60 -8.02 -8.59
CA PHE A 32 11.13 -6.65 -8.66
C PHE A 32 9.85 -6.54 -9.48
N TRP A 33 9.80 -7.16 -10.67
CA TRP A 33 8.60 -7.11 -11.51
C TRP A 33 7.42 -7.88 -10.92
N VAL A 34 7.68 -9.01 -10.24
CA VAL A 34 6.64 -9.72 -9.46
C VAL A 34 6.05 -8.80 -8.38
N PHE A 35 6.91 -8.07 -7.67
CA PHE A 35 6.48 -7.11 -6.66
C PHE A 35 5.68 -5.95 -7.28
N VAL A 36 6.14 -5.36 -8.38
CA VAL A 36 5.45 -4.27 -9.10
C VAL A 36 4.07 -4.71 -9.58
N ILE A 37 3.96 -5.88 -10.22
CA ILE A 37 2.67 -6.42 -10.69
C ILE A 37 1.72 -6.63 -9.52
N PHE A 38 2.21 -7.17 -8.40
CA PHE A 38 1.42 -7.35 -7.19
C PHE A 38 0.91 -6.01 -6.64
N ILE A 39 1.75 -4.99 -6.58
CA ILE A 39 1.38 -3.65 -6.10
C ILE A 39 0.36 -3.00 -7.03
N VAL A 40 0.59 -3.02 -8.35
CA VAL A 40 -0.37 -2.45 -9.32
C VAL A 40 -1.72 -3.17 -9.23
N GLY A 41 -1.72 -4.49 -9.15
CA GLY A 41 -2.94 -5.28 -9.09
C GLY A 41 -3.68 -5.23 -7.75
N THR A 42 -3.03 -4.78 -6.67
CA THR A 42 -3.68 -4.61 -5.35
C THR A 42 -3.89 -3.15 -5.01
N TRP A 43 -2.80 -2.41 -4.82
CA TRP A 43 -2.81 -1.07 -4.27
C TRP A 43 -3.44 -0.02 -5.19
N SER A 44 -3.30 -0.16 -6.52
CA SER A 44 -3.94 0.78 -7.46
C SER A 44 -5.46 0.63 -7.45
N PHE A 45 -5.97 -0.60 -7.55
CA PHE A 45 -7.42 -0.85 -7.47
C PHE A 45 -7.99 -0.45 -6.12
N TYR A 46 -7.23 -0.69 -5.04
CA TYR A 46 -7.61 -0.28 -3.73
C TYR A 46 -7.75 1.25 -3.59
N ASN A 47 -6.77 2.00 -4.10
CA ASN A 47 -6.85 3.47 -4.06
C ASN A 47 -8.02 4.00 -4.90
N ILE A 48 -8.28 3.42 -6.08
CA ILE A 48 -9.43 3.78 -6.90
C ILE A 48 -10.73 3.53 -6.11
N PHE A 49 -10.84 2.35 -5.49
CA PHE A 49 -11.99 2.03 -4.64
C PHE A 49 -12.12 3.03 -3.49
N ASP A 50 -11.08 3.22 -2.68
CA ASP A 50 -11.17 3.97 -1.42
C ASP A 50 -11.28 5.48 -1.61
N GLN A 51 -10.56 6.05 -2.58
CA GLN A 51 -10.48 7.51 -2.76
C GLN A 51 -11.47 8.05 -3.77
N GLN A 52 -11.89 7.26 -4.76
CA GLN A 52 -12.75 7.72 -5.85
C GLN A 52 -14.16 7.17 -5.73
N LEU A 53 -14.32 5.86 -5.57
CA LEU A 53 -15.64 5.21 -5.63
C LEU A 53 -16.35 5.16 -4.28
N PHE A 54 -15.63 4.89 -3.20
CA PHE A 54 -16.21 4.74 -1.87
C PHE A 54 -16.89 6.01 -1.35
N PRO A 55 -16.35 7.23 -1.49
CA PRO A 55 -17.03 8.45 -1.05
C PRO A 55 -18.38 8.66 -1.75
N VAL A 56 -18.43 8.41 -3.06
CA VAL A 56 -19.66 8.54 -3.87
C VAL A 56 -20.67 7.49 -3.44
N PHE A 57 -20.25 6.24 -3.33
CA PHE A 57 -21.08 5.14 -2.85
C PHE A 57 -21.64 5.43 -1.45
N TYR A 58 -20.79 5.83 -0.49
CA TYR A 58 -21.20 6.10 0.88
C TYR A 58 -22.21 7.25 0.97
N ALA A 59 -21.97 8.35 0.25
CA ALA A 59 -22.90 9.47 0.21
C ALA A 59 -24.26 9.07 -0.37
N GLY A 60 -24.29 8.16 -1.32
CA GLY A 60 -25.52 7.64 -1.94
C GLY A 60 -26.34 6.69 -1.03
N LEU A 61 -25.82 6.25 0.11
CA LEU A 61 -26.57 5.44 1.09
C LEU A 61 -27.58 6.26 1.93
N PHE A 62 -27.52 7.58 1.84
CA PHE A 62 -28.36 8.49 2.61
C PHE A 62 -29.39 9.18 1.71
N GLU A 63 -30.55 9.54 2.25
CA GLU A 63 -31.60 10.26 1.53
C GLU A 63 -31.13 11.60 0.97
N SER A 64 -30.22 12.29 1.69
CA SER A 64 -29.58 13.53 1.26
C SER A 64 -28.09 13.29 1.04
N HIS A 65 -27.64 13.55 -0.19
CA HIS A 65 -26.23 13.47 -0.56
C HIS A 65 -25.33 14.38 0.31
N ASP A 66 -25.82 15.57 0.68
CA ASP A 66 -25.10 16.51 1.54
C ASP A 66 -24.89 15.95 2.95
N VAL A 67 -25.90 15.29 3.52
CA VAL A 67 -25.80 14.60 4.81
C VAL A 67 -24.79 13.47 4.73
N GLY A 68 -24.87 12.64 3.70
CA GLY A 68 -23.94 11.55 3.47
C GLY A 68 -22.50 12.02 3.33
N THR A 69 -22.26 13.10 2.58
CA THR A 69 -20.92 13.68 2.42
C THR A 69 -20.36 14.24 3.73
N ARG A 70 -21.18 14.90 4.54
CA ARG A 70 -20.74 15.39 5.87
C ARG A 70 -20.40 14.24 6.80
N LEU A 71 -21.22 13.20 6.85
CA LEU A 71 -20.98 12.01 7.68
C LEU A 71 -19.73 11.26 7.22
N TYR A 72 -19.50 11.16 5.91
CA TYR A 72 -18.24 10.63 5.37
C TYR A 72 -17.03 11.43 5.86
N GLY A 73 -17.11 12.77 5.85
CA GLY A 73 -16.04 13.63 6.34
C GLY A 73 -15.68 13.37 7.80
N TYR A 74 -16.70 13.26 8.70
CA TYR A 74 -16.46 12.91 10.10
C TYR A 74 -15.90 11.52 10.28
N LEU A 75 -16.45 10.53 9.58
CA LEU A 75 -15.98 9.15 9.61
C LEU A 75 -14.53 9.04 9.14
N ASN A 76 -14.20 9.73 8.05
CA ASN A 76 -12.84 9.74 7.50
C ASN A 76 -11.85 10.43 8.46
N SER A 77 -12.24 11.54 9.09
CA SER A 77 -11.41 12.21 10.09
C SER A 77 -11.14 11.32 11.30
N PHE A 78 -12.16 10.63 11.80
CA PHE A 78 -12.01 9.68 12.89
C PHE A 78 -11.11 8.49 12.50
N GLN A 79 -11.30 7.96 11.32
CA GLN A 79 -10.47 6.89 10.78
C GLN A 79 -8.98 7.28 10.70
N VAL A 80 -8.65 8.51 10.26
CA VAL A 80 -7.26 9.00 10.20
C VAL A 80 -6.61 9.06 11.58
N VAL A 81 -7.36 9.46 12.62
CA VAL A 81 -6.84 9.42 14.00
C VAL A 81 -6.54 7.99 14.44
N LEU A 82 -7.44 7.04 14.15
CA LEU A 82 -7.20 5.62 14.44
C LEU A 82 -6.00 5.08 13.66
N GLU A 83 -5.84 5.48 12.41
CA GLU A 83 -4.71 5.09 11.56
C GLU A 83 -3.37 5.54 12.16
N ALA A 84 -3.31 6.78 12.66
CA ALA A 84 -2.12 7.29 13.35
C ALA A 84 -1.76 6.47 14.61
N LEU A 85 -2.76 6.06 15.39
CA LEU A 85 -2.56 5.17 16.53
C LEU A 85 -2.09 3.78 16.10
N CYS A 86 -2.68 3.22 15.06
CA CYS A 86 -2.29 1.92 14.50
C CYS A 86 -0.85 1.94 13.95
N MET A 87 -0.40 3.05 13.36
CA MET A 87 0.99 3.20 12.89
C MET A 87 2.03 2.98 13.99
N ALA A 88 1.71 3.29 15.26
CA ALA A 88 2.60 3.05 16.39
C ALA A 88 2.70 1.55 16.77
N ILE A 89 1.64 0.78 16.57
CA ILE A 89 1.52 -0.61 17.04
C ILE A 89 1.92 -1.61 15.94
N ILE A 90 1.55 -1.36 14.71
CA ILE A 90 1.71 -2.28 13.57
C ILE A 90 3.17 -2.70 13.30
N PRO A 91 4.22 -1.86 13.50
CA PRO A 91 5.60 -2.29 13.32
C PRO A 91 5.98 -3.51 14.18
N PHE A 92 5.45 -3.62 15.40
CA PHE A 92 5.66 -4.77 16.28
C PHE A 92 5.01 -6.04 15.72
N PHE A 93 3.79 -5.92 15.20
CA PHE A 93 3.09 -7.03 14.55
C PHE A 93 3.84 -7.51 13.31
N VAL A 94 4.25 -6.58 12.43
CA VAL A 94 4.99 -6.91 11.20
C VAL A 94 6.33 -7.59 11.51
N ASN A 95 7.03 -7.17 12.58
CA ASN A 95 8.27 -7.82 13.03
C ASN A 95 8.03 -9.27 13.48
N ARG A 96 6.89 -9.53 14.10
CA ARG A 96 6.58 -10.87 14.62
C ARG A 96 6.12 -11.85 13.54
N VAL A 97 5.33 -11.38 12.58
CA VAL A 97 4.67 -12.22 11.55
C VAL A 97 5.54 -12.32 10.29
N GLY A 98 6.44 -11.35 10.11
CA GLY A 98 7.27 -11.18 8.91
C GLY A 98 6.60 -10.35 7.82
N PRO A 99 7.39 -9.60 7.02
CA PRO A 99 6.86 -8.59 6.11
C PRO A 99 5.99 -9.17 4.99
N LYS A 100 6.34 -10.33 4.42
CA LYS A 100 5.51 -10.99 3.40
C LYS A 100 4.14 -11.37 3.95
N ASN A 101 4.09 -12.07 5.09
CA ASN A 101 2.83 -12.55 5.65
C ASN A 101 1.96 -11.37 6.11
N ALA A 102 2.56 -10.35 6.72
CA ALA A 102 1.85 -9.14 7.14
C ALA A 102 1.25 -8.39 5.93
N LEU A 103 1.98 -8.30 4.82
CA LEU A 103 1.47 -7.73 3.57
C LEU A 103 0.27 -8.52 3.03
N LEU A 104 0.36 -9.86 3.00
CA LEU A 104 -0.75 -10.71 2.55
C LEU A 104 -1.97 -10.60 3.47
N ILE A 105 -1.78 -10.50 4.80
CA ILE A 105 -2.88 -10.24 5.75
C ILE A 105 -3.53 -8.89 5.44
N GLY A 106 -2.76 -7.84 5.18
CA GLY A 106 -3.30 -6.54 4.76
C GLY A 106 -4.16 -6.64 3.51
N VAL A 107 -3.71 -7.38 2.50
CA VAL A 107 -4.48 -7.61 1.26
C VAL A 107 -5.74 -8.45 1.50
N VAL A 108 -5.74 -9.39 2.45
CA VAL A 108 -6.96 -10.12 2.86
C VAL A 108 -7.98 -9.15 3.46
N ILE A 109 -7.56 -8.28 4.38
CA ILE A 109 -8.44 -7.27 5.00
C ILE A 109 -9.00 -6.34 3.90
N MET A 110 -8.16 -5.92 2.94
CA MET A 110 -8.52 -5.13 1.77
C MET A 110 -9.62 -5.80 0.94
N ALA A 111 -9.44 -7.06 0.57
CA ALA A 111 -10.41 -7.82 -0.21
C ALA A 111 -11.75 -7.98 0.53
N LEU A 112 -11.70 -8.31 1.83
CA LEU A 112 -12.90 -8.44 2.67
C LEU A 112 -13.65 -7.11 2.81
N ARG A 113 -12.93 -5.99 2.94
CA ARG A 113 -13.53 -4.66 3.04
C ARG A 113 -14.26 -4.29 1.75
N ILE A 114 -13.63 -4.47 0.60
CA ILE A 114 -14.25 -4.18 -0.71
C ILE A 114 -15.46 -5.09 -0.94
N LEU A 115 -15.33 -6.39 -0.63
CA LEU A 115 -16.41 -7.36 -0.76
C LEU A 115 -17.59 -7.00 0.15
N SER A 116 -17.32 -6.56 1.38
CA SER A 116 -18.38 -6.12 2.30
C SER A 116 -19.16 -4.93 1.75
N CYS A 117 -18.50 -3.98 1.07
CA CYS A 117 -19.16 -2.86 0.41
C CYS A 117 -20.00 -3.28 -0.81
N ALA A 118 -19.66 -4.40 -1.45
CA ALA A 118 -20.47 -4.98 -2.52
C ALA A 118 -21.74 -5.69 -2.00
N LEU A 119 -21.68 -6.25 -0.79
CA LEU A 119 -22.75 -7.07 -0.22
C LEU A 119 -23.73 -6.28 0.65
N PHE A 120 -23.27 -5.26 1.35
CA PHE A 120 -24.06 -4.51 2.33
C PHE A 120 -24.33 -3.09 1.84
N VAL A 121 -25.55 -2.61 2.12
CA VAL A 121 -26.01 -1.23 1.84
C VAL A 121 -26.37 -0.48 3.13
N ASN A 122 -26.22 -1.10 4.29
CA ASN A 122 -26.54 -0.46 5.57
C ASN A 122 -25.42 0.53 5.94
N PRO A 123 -25.71 1.84 6.11
CA PRO A 123 -24.70 2.86 6.40
C PRO A 123 -23.88 2.58 7.66
N TRP A 124 -24.49 1.98 8.69
CA TRP A 124 -23.81 1.67 9.95
C TRP A 124 -22.78 0.55 9.77
N ILE A 125 -23.13 -0.51 9.03
CA ILE A 125 -22.23 -1.62 8.73
C ILE A 125 -21.07 -1.09 7.86
N ILE A 126 -21.38 -0.30 6.85
CA ILE A 126 -20.37 0.29 5.95
C ILE A 126 -19.43 1.24 6.71
N SER A 127 -19.95 2.00 7.71
CA SER A 127 -19.12 2.84 8.57
C SER A 127 -18.12 2.02 9.39
N LEU A 128 -18.56 0.89 9.97
CA LEU A 128 -17.66 -0.02 10.69
C LEU A 128 -16.61 -0.65 9.75
N VAL A 129 -17.03 -1.07 8.57
CA VAL A 129 -16.15 -1.60 7.53
C VAL A 129 -15.11 -0.56 7.09
N LYS A 130 -15.49 0.72 6.99
CA LYS A 130 -14.54 1.81 6.69
C LYS A 130 -13.45 1.95 7.75
N LEU A 131 -13.73 1.72 9.02
CA LEU A 131 -12.74 1.81 10.09
C LEU A 131 -11.63 0.74 9.99
N LEU A 132 -11.86 -0.38 9.31
CA LEU A 132 -10.80 -1.37 9.02
C LEU A 132 -9.64 -0.77 8.22
N HIS A 133 -9.89 0.31 7.46
CA HIS A 133 -8.87 1.08 6.77
C HIS A 133 -7.74 1.55 7.70
N ALA A 134 -8.07 1.92 8.93
CA ALA A 134 -7.09 2.38 9.92
C ALA A 134 -6.03 1.32 10.28
N ILE A 135 -6.34 0.03 10.13
CA ILE A 135 -5.40 -1.08 10.35
C ILE A 135 -4.72 -1.48 9.05
N GLU A 136 -5.49 -1.55 7.98
CA GLU A 136 -5.10 -2.06 6.67
C GLU A 136 -3.98 -1.24 6.04
N VAL A 137 -4.12 0.09 5.98
CA VAL A 137 -3.15 0.97 5.33
C VAL A 137 -1.78 0.95 6.02
N PRO A 138 -1.67 1.19 7.34
CA PRO A 138 -0.39 1.07 8.02
C PRO A 138 0.22 -0.33 7.88
N LEU A 139 -0.61 -1.38 7.94
CA LEU A 139 -0.15 -2.76 7.79
C LEU A 139 0.47 -2.98 6.42
N CYS A 140 -0.19 -2.55 5.35
CA CYS A 140 0.32 -2.68 3.98
C CYS A 140 1.58 -1.82 3.76
N VAL A 141 1.54 -0.54 4.10
CA VAL A 141 2.65 0.40 3.85
C VAL A 141 3.92 -0.01 4.58
N ILE A 142 3.81 -0.34 5.89
CA ILE A 142 4.96 -0.78 6.69
C ILE A 142 5.48 -2.13 6.20
N SER A 143 4.58 -3.05 5.82
CA SER A 143 4.97 -4.35 5.27
C SER A 143 5.68 -4.22 3.94
N VAL A 144 5.20 -3.37 3.03
CA VAL A 144 5.84 -3.08 1.74
C VAL A 144 7.26 -2.52 1.95
N PHE A 145 7.41 -1.54 2.84
CA PHE A 145 8.72 -0.97 3.14
C PHE A 145 9.69 -2.04 3.70
N LYS A 146 9.26 -2.80 4.71
CA LYS A 146 10.06 -3.88 5.29
C LYS A 146 10.33 -5.02 4.30
N TYR A 147 9.36 -5.35 3.45
CA TYR A 147 9.54 -6.33 2.39
C TYR A 147 10.63 -5.88 1.40
N SER A 148 10.62 -4.60 1.01
CA SER A 148 11.64 -4.03 0.13
C SER A 148 13.03 -4.10 0.76
N VAL A 149 13.15 -3.75 2.06
CA VAL A 149 14.43 -3.84 2.79
C VAL A 149 14.92 -5.29 2.93
N ALA A 150 14.02 -6.26 3.12
CA ALA A 150 14.37 -7.66 3.34
C ALA A 150 14.75 -8.41 2.06
N ASN A 151 14.13 -8.09 0.91
CA ASN A 151 14.26 -8.87 -0.31
C ASN A 151 15.18 -8.22 -1.36
N PHE A 152 15.50 -6.94 -1.22
CA PHE A 152 16.34 -6.20 -2.13
C PHE A 152 17.57 -5.64 -1.42
N ASP A 153 18.51 -5.03 -2.16
CA ASP A 153 19.69 -4.38 -1.57
C ASP A 153 19.24 -3.25 -0.63
N LYS A 154 19.70 -3.28 0.62
CA LYS A 154 19.37 -2.28 1.64
C LYS A 154 19.67 -0.84 1.21
N ARG A 155 20.68 -0.67 0.36
CA ARG A 155 21.07 0.65 -0.18
C ARG A 155 20.08 1.18 -1.21
N LEU A 156 19.31 0.30 -1.84
CA LEU A 156 18.32 0.63 -2.88
C LEU A 156 16.87 0.53 -2.36
N SER A 157 16.67 0.15 -1.10
CA SER A 157 15.33 -0.10 -0.56
C SER A 157 14.40 1.11 -0.63
N SER A 158 14.91 2.32 -0.41
CA SER A 158 14.14 3.57 -0.56
C SER A 158 13.75 3.83 -2.02
N THR A 159 14.67 3.57 -2.96
CA THR A 159 14.41 3.70 -4.40
C THR A 159 13.39 2.68 -4.86
N ILE A 160 13.48 1.44 -4.39
CA ILE A 160 12.54 0.36 -4.70
C ILE A 160 11.17 0.65 -4.13
N PHE A 161 11.08 1.19 -2.92
CA PHE A 161 9.81 1.64 -2.34
C PHE A 161 9.21 2.78 -3.18
N LEU A 162 10.01 3.77 -3.59
CA LEU A 162 9.55 4.88 -4.40
C LEU A 162 9.08 4.42 -5.78
N ILE A 163 9.89 3.66 -6.52
CA ILE A 163 9.60 3.24 -7.90
C ILE A 163 8.60 2.08 -7.90
N GLY A 164 8.89 1.03 -7.14
CA GLY A 164 8.11 -0.22 -7.16
C GLY A 164 6.78 -0.14 -6.42
N PHE A 165 6.62 0.81 -5.51
CA PHE A 165 5.35 1.02 -4.80
C PHE A 165 4.68 2.33 -5.19
N GLN A 166 5.27 3.50 -4.94
CA GLN A 166 4.61 4.79 -5.14
C GLN A 166 4.38 5.11 -6.62
N ILE A 167 5.43 5.06 -7.46
CA ILE A 167 5.29 5.38 -8.89
C ILE A 167 4.46 4.32 -9.59
N ALA A 168 4.71 3.04 -9.33
CA ALA A 168 3.98 1.95 -9.95
C ALA A 168 2.47 1.99 -9.62
N SER A 169 2.12 2.23 -8.36
CA SER A 169 0.72 2.37 -7.97
C SER A 169 0.06 3.61 -8.56
N SER A 170 0.77 4.73 -8.61
CA SER A 170 0.25 5.98 -9.22
C SER A 170 -0.01 5.81 -10.72
N LEU A 171 0.90 5.17 -11.45
CA LEU A 171 0.68 4.83 -12.86
C LEU A 171 -0.52 3.88 -13.02
N GLY A 172 -0.63 2.88 -12.17
CA GLY A 172 -1.79 1.99 -12.14
C GLY A 172 -3.10 2.74 -11.91
N ILE A 173 -3.13 3.70 -10.97
CA ILE A 173 -4.31 4.54 -10.73
C ILE A 173 -4.66 5.33 -11.99
N VAL A 174 -3.70 6.01 -12.62
CA VAL A 174 -3.94 6.80 -13.84
C VAL A 174 -4.53 5.95 -14.97
N LEU A 175 -4.00 4.76 -15.17
CA LEU A 175 -4.44 3.87 -16.25
C LEU A 175 -5.79 3.21 -15.97
N LEU A 176 -6.07 2.86 -14.71
CA LEU A 176 -7.22 2.05 -14.32
C LEU A 176 -8.42 2.86 -13.82
N SER A 177 -8.24 4.14 -13.42
CA SER A 177 -9.34 4.98 -12.91
C SER A 177 -10.45 5.16 -13.93
N THR A 178 -10.09 5.56 -15.17
CA THR A 178 -11.09 5.82 -16.22
C THR A 178 -11.91 4.58 -16.57
N PRO A 179 -11.33 3.41 -16.90
CA PRO A 179 -12.14 2.22 -17.19
C PRO A 179 -12.96 1.75 -15.98
N THR A 180 -12.44 1.90 -14.77
CA THR A 180 -13.17 1.54 -13.54
C THR A 180 -14.33 2.50 -13.29
N GLY A 181 -14.15 3.80 -13.52
CA GLY A 181 -15.22 4.81 -13.42
C GLY A 181 -16.33 4.57 -14.45
N ILE A 182 -15.98 4.32 -15.71
CA ILE A 182 -16.96 3.98 -16.76
C ILE A 182 -17.76 2.73 -16.38
N LEU A 183 -17.10 1.70 -15.85
CA LEU A 183 -17.77 0.50 -15.40
C LEU A 183 -18.71 0.79 -14.20
N PHE A 184 -18.31 1.67 -13.30
CA PHE A 184 -19.12 2.10 -12.16
C PHE A 184 -20.42 2.80 -12.62
N ASP A 185 -20.31 3.70 -13.60
CA ASP A 185 -21.46 4.43 -14.14
C ASP A 185 -22.44 3.54 -14.92
N HIS A 186 -21.93 2.54 -15.67
CA HIS A 186 -22.75 1.67 -16.50
C HIS A 186 -23.29 0.42 -15.79
N ALA A 187 -22.47 -0.23 -14.97
CA ALA A 187 -22.79 -1.50 -14.34
C ALA A 187 -23.17 -1.40 -12.85
N GLY A 188 -23.04 -0.20 -12.27
CA GLY A 188 -23.33 0.08 -10.88
C GLY A 188 -22.20 -0.35 -9.91
N TYR A 189 -22.29 0.16 -8.69
CA TYR A 189 -21.25 -0.03 -7.66
C TYR A 189 -21.00 -1.49 -7.29
N GLN A 190 -22.07 -2.31 -7.23
CA GLN A 190 -21.95 -3.72 -6.83
C GLN A 190 -21.03 -4.51 -7.77
N THR A 191 -21.28 -4.38 -9.09
CA THR A 191 -20.50 -5.07 -10.11
C THR A 191 -19.02 -4.69 -10.04
N VAL A 192 -18.75 -3.39 -9.89
CA VAL A 192 -17.38 -2.88 -9.80
C VAL A 192 -16.67 -3.36 -8.53
N PHE A 193 -17.35 -3.32 -7.39
CA PHE A 193 -16.75 -3.77 -6.12
C PHE A 193 -16.51 -5.28 -6.13
N PHE A 194 -17.39 -6.08 -6.70
CA PHE A 194 -17.14 -7.50 -6.93
C PHE A 194 -15.94 -7.74 -7.85
N ALA A 195 -15.86 -6.98 -8.96
CA ALA A 195 -14.74 -7.11 -9.90
C ALA A 195 -13.40 -6.73 -9.23
N ILE A 196 -13.35 -5.60 -8.53
CA ILE A 196 -12.12 -5.17 -7.80
C ILE A 196 -11.75 -6.19 -6.72
N SER A 197 -12.72 -6.64 -5.91
CA SER A 197 -12.47 -7.67 -4.89
C SER A 197 -11.94 -8.96 -5.51
N GLY A 198 -12.51 -9.39 -6.64
CA GLY A 198 -12.03 -10.55 -7.40
C GLY A 198 -10.59 -10.41 -7.88
N ILE A 199 -10.25 -9.24 -8.44
CA ILE A 199 -8.87 -8.95 -8.87
C ILE A 199 -7.91 -8.97 -7.68
N VAL A 200 -8.28 -8.34 -6.56
CA VAL A 200 -7.47 -8.33 -5.34
C VAL A 200 -7.28 -9.75 -4.78
N CYS A 201 -8.32 -10.59 -4.80
CA CYS A 201 -8.20 -12.00 -4.43
C CYS A 201 -7.27 -12.79 -5.37
N LEU A 202 -7.32 -12.54 -6.68
CA LEU A 202 -6.38 -13.16 -7.62
C LEU A 202 -4.94 -12.71 -7.36
N MET A 203 -4.74 -11.42 -7.06
CA MET A 203 -3.43 -10.91 -6.68
C MET A 203 -2.96 -11.44 -5.32
N LEU A 204 -3.87 -11.71 -4.38
CA LEU A 204 -3.54 -12.39 -3.13
C LEU A 204 -2.97 -13.79 -3.41
N LEU A 205 -3.63 -14.59 -4.24
CA LEU A 205 -3.14 -15.89 -4.66
C LEU A 205 -1.78 -15.77 -5.37
N PHE A 206 -1.66 -14.82 -6.31
CA PHE A 206 -0.39 -14.52 -6.95
C PHE A 206 0.71 -14.18 -5.93
N GLY A 207 0.41 -13.35 -4.92
CA GLY A 207 1.35 -12.98 -3.87
C GLY A 207 1.79 -14.16 -2.98
N ILE A 208 0.88 -15.10 -2.69
CA ILE A 208 1.21 -16.31 -1.91
C ILE A 208 2.26 -17.14 -2.65
N PHE A 209 2.09 -17.35 -3.96
CA PHE A 209 2.95 -18.25 -4.74
C PHE A 209 4.23 -17.56 -5.25
N PHE A 210 4.17 -16.31 -5.67
CA PHE A 210 5.26 -15.66 -6.39
C PHE A 210 6.08 -14.67 -5.56
N LEU A 211 5.54 -14.08 -4.48
CA LEU A 211 6.33 -13.20 -3.63
C LEU A 211 7.39 -14.01 -2.87
N SER A 212 8.64 -13.57 -2.97
CA SER A 212 9.77 -14.22 -2.32
C SER A 212 9.66 -14.14 -0.80
N LYS A 213 9.92 -15.26 -0.12
CA LYS A 213 10.07 -15.32 1.34
C LYS A 213 11.55 -15.44 1.66
N LYS A 214 12.28 -14.32 1.63
CA LYS A 214 13.66 -14.34 2.12
C LYS A 214 13.61 -14.47 3.64
N ARG A 215 14.26 -15.50 4.16
CA ARG A 215 14.42 -15.71 5.61
C ARG A 215 15.22 -14.53 6.14
N GLU A 216 14.70 -13.79 7.11
CA GLU A 216 15.50 -12.87 7.90
C GLU A 216 16.68 -13.66 8.46
N GLN A 217 17.88 -13.41 7.96
CA GLN A 217 19.06 -13.66 8.77
C GLN A 217 18.94 -12.67 9.93
N ILE A 218 18.55 -13.18 11.09
CA ILE A 218 18.74 -12.53 12.36
C ILE A 218 20.24 -12.25 12.40
N VAL A 219 20.62 -11.01 12.14
CA VAL A 219 21.95 -10.52 12.46
C VAL A 219 21.97 -10.50 13.98
N MET A 220 22.40 -11.62 14.57
CA MET A 220 22.95 -11.59 15.92
C MET A 220 24.12 -10.63 15.84
N GLU A 221 23.93 -9.43 16.39
CA GLU A 221 25.02 -8.53 16.69
C GLU A 221 25.99 -9.34 17.55
N THR A 222 27.12 -9.72 16.95
CA THR A 222 28.24 -10.22 17.72
C THR A 222 28.60 -9.12 18.71
N PRO A 223 28.65 -9.42 20.03
CA PRO A 223 29.02 -8.42 20.98
C PRO A 223 30.44 -7.89 20.62
N VAL A 224 30.55 -6.57 20.54
CA VAL A 224 31.82 -5.89 20.33
C VAL A 224 32.77 -6.41 21.39
N PRO A 225 33.95 -6.97 21.03
CA PRO A 225 34.95 -7.34 22.03
C PRO A 225 35.34 -6.06 22.78
N SER A 226 35.08 -6.05 24.09
CA SER A 226 35.60 -5.03 24.97
C SER A 226 37.13 -5.03 24.87
N ALA A 227 37.67 -4.00 24.20
CA ALA A 227 39.11 -3.73 24.25
C ALA A 227 39.50 -3.39 25.70
N ILE A 228 40.33 -4.24 26.29
CA ILE A 228 41.08 -3.99 27.50
C ILE A 228 42.30 -3.14 27.12
#